data_3487cae88232b8df3bba5ff80ab01e50
#
_entry.id   3487cae88232b8df3bba5ff80ab01e50
#
_cell.length_a   1.000
_cell.length_b   1.000
_cell.length_c   1.000
_cell.angle_alpha   90.00
_cell.angle_beta   90.00
_cell.angle_gamma   90.00
#
_symmetry.space_group_name_H-M   'P 1'
#
loop_
_entity.id
_entity.type
_entity.pdbx_description
1 polymer ?
#
loop_
_entity_poly.entity_id
_entity_poly.type
_entity_poly.pdbx_seq_one_letter_code
_entity_poly.pdbx_strand_id
1 'polypeptide(L)'
;MEVVGRRGFEATVQEISRESGVSPHTIFRHYESQRALIFAAVQDMFEAVGQRPIAGLPSPTDDLDGWIEVLAVTVHTRNADIIGNAFWDLHAPKLDRSPAFDDVVALRRMSRRNGVRHLAAVAWRAAGGQGHVPSDLELAFALNFSTFATQALMIDFDQTPAQIGLLTADILNMLLRRAVDRQRGAAGEETIGVGGGGGE
;
A
#
# COMPACT_ATOMS: atom_id res chain seq x y z
N MET A 1 -7.11 -19.27 6.64
CA MET A 1 -6.55 -18.13 5.85
C MET A 1 -6.46 -18.47 4.36
N GLU A 2 -5.88 -19.59 3.99
CA GLU A 2 -5.64 -20.01 2.60
C GLU A 2 -6.93 -20.22 1.77
N VAL A 3 -7.96 -20.83 2.35
CA VAL A 3 -9.28 -20.98 1.70
C VAL A 3 -9.88 -19.64 1.33
N VAL A 4 -9.87 -18.68 2.28
CA VAL A 4 -10.43 -17.34 2.04
C VAL A 4 -9.61 -16.58 0.99
N GLY A 5 -8.29 -16.73 0.97
CA GLY A 5 -7.44 -16.16 -0.09
C GLY A 5 -7.84 -16.63 -1.49
N ARG A 6 -8.05 -17.96 -1.64
CA ARG A 6 -8.41 -18.57 -2.93
C ARG A 6 -9.86 -18.37 -3.35
N ARG A 7 -10.81 -18.47 -2.41
CA ARG A 7 -12.25 -18.46 -2.67
C ARG A 7 -12.92 -17.12 -2.43
N GLY A 8 -12.21 -16.18 -1.80
CA GLY A 8 -12.78 -14.88 -1.43
C GLY A 8 -13.99 -15.03 -0.51
N PHE A 9 -15.01 -14.21 -0.77
CA PHE A 9 -16.26 -14.23 0.00
C PHE A 9 -17.17 -15.42 -0.30
N GLU A 10 -16.84 -16.25 -1.27
CA GLU A 10 -17.55 -17.51 -1.57
C GLU A 10 -17.03 -18.69 -0.74
N ALA A 11 -15.99 -18.50 0.08
CA ALA A 11 -15.49 -19.54 0.96
C ALA A 11 -16.58 -20.03 1.93
N THR A 12 -16.76 -21.35 2.03
CA THR A 12 -17.75 -21.92 2.92
C THR A 12 -17.14 -22.34 4.25
N VAL A 13 -17.98 -22.36 5.32
CA VAL A 13 -17.53 -22.83 6.65
C VAL A 13 -17.05 -24.29 6.58
N GLN A 14 -17.65 -25.12 5.72
CA GLN A 14 -17.26 -26.51 5.53
C GLN A 14 -15.85 -26.63 4.92
N GLU A 15 -15.52 -25.79 3.93
CA GLU A 15 -14.18 -25.76 3.32
C GLU A 15 -13.14 -25.27 4.35
N ILE A 16 -13.46 -24.21 5.09
CA ILE A 16 -12.58 -23.66 6.14
C ILE A 16 -12.38 -24.70 7.26
N SER A 17 -13.45 -25.35 7.71
CA SER A 17 -13.40 -26.40 8.73
C SER A 17 -12.51 -27.58 8.31
N ARG A 18 -12.69 -28.05 7.08
CA ARG A 18 -11.91 -29.17 6.53
C ARG A 18 -10.41 -28.84 6.45
N GLU A 19 -10.05 -27.63 6.04
CA GLU A 19 -8.66 -27.22 5.83
C GLU A 19 -7.97 -26.82 7.14
N SER A 20 -8.71 -26.22 8.07
CA SER A 20 -8.17 -25.81 9.39
C SER A 20 -8.20 -26.93 10.43
N GLY A 21 -8.96 -28.00 10.22
CA GLY A 21 -9.21 -29.02 11.24
C GLY A 21 -10.13 -28.56 12.39
N VAL A 22 -10.69 -27.35 12.32
CA VAL A 22 -11.58 -26.79 13.34
C VAL A 22 -13.02 -27.11 12.99
N SER A 23 -13.81 -27.69 13.93
CA SER A 23 -15.20 -28.04 13.67
C SER A 23 -16.08 -26.82 13.37
N PRO A 24 -17.12 -26.95 12.52
CA PRO A 24 -18.08 -25.87 12.28
C PRO A 24 -18.71 -25.34 13.55
N HIS A 25 -19.01 -26.20 14.52
CA HIS A 25 -19.55 -25.81 15.83
C HIS A 25 -18.59 -24.89 16.58
N THR A 26 -17.29 -25.20 16.57
CA THR A 26 -16.27 -24.35 17.20
C THR A 26 -16.14 -23.01 16.49
N ILE A 27 -16.21 -23.01 15.16
CA ILE A 27 -16.18 -21.78 14.36
C ILE A 27 -17.36 -20.86 14.73
N PHE A 28 -18.59 -21.39 14.74
CA PHE A 28 -19.79 -20.60 15.07
C PHE A 28 -19.89 -20.17 16.53
N ARG A 29 -19.10 -20.77 17.42
CA ARG A 29 -18.96 -20.27 18.79
C ARG A 29 -18.20 -18.94 18.85
N HIS A 30 -17.29 -18.69 17.91
CA HIS A 30 -16.45 -17.49 17.86
C HIS A 30 -16.93 -16.43 16.86
N TYR A 31 -17.66 -16.86 15.83
CA TYR A 31 -18.14 -15.99 14.75
C TYR A 31 -19.65 -16.16 14.58
N GLU A 32 -20.38 -15.08 14.63
CA GLU A 32 -21.84 -15.07 14.53
C GLU A 32 -22.36 -15.61 13.19
N SER A 33 -21.55 -15.56 12.14
CA SER A 33 -21.89 -15.97 10.80
C SER A 33 -20.66 -16.35 9.98
N GLN A 34 -20.86 -17.11 8.88
CA GLN A 34 -19.83 -17.34 7.86
C GLN A 34 -19.22 -16.02 7.37
N ARG A 35 -20.05 -15.01 7.17
CA ARG A 35 -19.62 -13.69 6.69
C ARG A 35 -18.70 -12.99 7.69
N ALA A 36 -19.03 -13.02 8.99
CA ALA A 36 -18.18 -12.48 10.04
C ALA A 36 -16.81 -13.19 10.10
N LEU A 37 -16.79 -14.50 9.96
CA LEU A 37 -15.55 -15.28 9.85
C LEU A 37 -14.69 -14.85 8.66
N ILE A 38 -15.32 -14.71 7.48
CA ILE A 38 -14.59 -14.32 6.26
C ILE A 38 -14.03 -12.90 6.40
N PHE A 39 -14.80 -11.97 6.95
CA PHE A 39 -14.32 -10.61 7.20
C PHE A 39 -13.12 -10.57 8.15
N ALA A 40 -13.19 -11.29 9.26
CA ALA A 40 -12.07 -11.39 10.19
C ALA A 40 -10.82 -11.98 9.50
N ALA A 41 -10.99 -13.05 8.72
CA ALA A 41 -9.89 -13.68 7.98
C ALA A 41 -9.27 -12.73 6.92
N VAL A 42 -10.08 -11.94 6.23
CA VAL A 42 -9.60 -10.94 5.26
C VAL A 42 -8.87 -9.81 5.97
N GLN A 43 -9.39 -9.32 7.09
CA GLN A 43 -8.73 -8.30 7.88
C GLN A 43 -7.37 -8.78 8.40
N ASP A 44 -7.32 -9.96 9.01
CA ASP A 44 -6.08 -10.58 9.51
C ASP A 44 -5.05 -10.78 8.38
N MET A 45 -5.49 -11.14 7.18
CA MET A 45 -4.62 -11.30 6.02
C MET A 45 -3.94 -9.98 5.63
N PHE A 46 -4.68 -8.87 5.58
CA PHE A 46 -4.12 -7.57 5.26
C PHE A 46 -3.22 -7.02 6.38
N GLU A 47 -3.59 -7.21 7.64
CA GLU A 47 -2.79 -6.81 8.80
C GLU A 47 -1.47 -7.59 8.86
N ALA A 48 -1.53 -8.91 8.70
CA ALA A 48 -0.35 -9.77 8.72
C ALA A 48 0.66 -9.41 7.64
N VAL A 49 0.20 -9.02 6.44
CA VAL A 49 1.09 -8.58 5.35
C VAL A 49 1.68 -7.21 5.63
N GLY A 50 0.88 -6.27 6.16
CA GLY A 50 1.31 -4.90 6.45
C GLY A 50 2.33 -4.82 7.59
N GLN A 51 2.23 -5.72 8.57
CA GLN A 51 3.07 -5.71 9.79
C GLN A 51 4.37 -6.52 9.67
N ARG A 52 4.56 -7.29 8.59
CA ARG A 52 5.81 -8.05 8.42
C ARG A 52 7.00 -7.10 8.30
N PRO A 53 8.05 -7.25 9.12
CA PRO A 53 9.27 -6.47 8.93
C PRO A 53 9.84 -6.64 7.52
N ILE A 54 10.46 -5.59 7.00
CA ILE A 54 11.16 -5.65 5.71
C ILE A 54 12.63 -5.96 6.01
N ALA A 55 13.04 -7.16 5.65
CA ALA A 55 14.42 -7.58 5.84
C ALA A 55 15.36 -6.77 4.92
N GLY A 56 16.50 -6.37 5.45
CA GLY A 56 17.52 -5.64 4.68
C GLY A 56 17.13 -4.21 4.27
N LEU A 57 16.06 -3.64 4.86
CA LEU A 57 15.68 -2.26 4.58
C LEU A 57 16.73 -1.31 5.18
N PRO A 58 17.48 -0.53 4.37
CA PRO A 58 18.46 0.41 4.88
C PRO A 58 17.78 1.59 5.59
N SER A 59 18.57 2.39 6.30
CA SER A 59 18.07 3.67 6.83
C SER A 59 17.83 4.65 5.68
N PRO A 60 16.66 5.30 5.60
CA PRO A 60 16.38 6.23 4.52
C PRO A 60 17.26 7.50 4.56
N THR A 61 17.85 7.81 5.72
CA THR A 61 18.80 8.94 5.86
C THR A 61 20.19 8.61 5.37
N ASP A 62 20.57 7.32 5.33
CA ASP A 62 21.91 6.88 4.95
C ASP A 62 21.95 6.44 3.49
N ASP A 63 20.90 5.77 3.02
CA ASP A 63 20.74 5.29 1.65
C ASP A 63 19.27 5.34 1.23
N LEU A 64 18.84 6.51 0.76
CA LEU A 64 17.45 6.71 0.34
C LEU A 64 17.08 5.93 -0.92
N ASP A 65 17.98 5.87 -1.90
CA ASP A 65 17.72 5.14 -3.15
C ASP A 65 17.55 3.64 -2.87
N GLY A 66 18.45 3.05 -2.08
CA GLY A 66 18.36 1.65 -1.65
C GLY A 66 17.14 1.40 -0.74
N TRP A 67 16.77 2.37 0.12
CA TRP A 67 15.55 2.26 0.94
C TRP A 67 14.29 2.17 0.05
N ILE A 68 14.17 3.03 -0.96
CA ILE A 68 13.03 3.03 -1.88
C ILE A 68 13.02 1.73 -2.70
N GLU A 69 14.18 1.25 -3.16
CA GLU A 69 14.30 0.02 -3.95
C GLU A 69 13.84 -1.20 -3.15
N VAL A 70 14.41 -1.44 -1.96
CA VAL A 70 14.05 -2.59 -1.11
C VAL A 70 12.59 -2.52 -0.70
N LEU A 71 12.08 -1.32 -0.37
CA LEU A 71 10.68 -1.10 -0.05
C LEU A 71 9.78 -1.45 -1.25
N ALA A 72 10.08 -0.95 -2.44
CA ALA A 72 9.26 -1.13 -3.63
C ALA A 72 9.22 -2.60 -4.06
N VAL A 73 10.37 -3.28 -4.12
CA VAL A 73 10.43 -4.72 -4.42
C VAL A 73 9.61 -5.52 -3.40
N THR A 74 9.74 -5.20 -2.10
CA THR A 74 8.99 -5.90 -1.05
C THR A 74 7.50 -5.66 -1.17
N VAL A 75 7.06 -4.42 -1.42
CA VAL A 75 5.63 -4.09 -1.56
C VAL A 75 5.02 -4.81 -2.74
N HIS A 76 5.67 -4.82 -3.91
CA HIS A 76 5.14 -5.51 -5.09
C HIS A 76 5.13 -7.03 -4.92
N THR A 77 6.14 -7.61 -4.26
CA THR A 77 6.12 -9.04 -3.90
C THR A 77 4.94 -9.36 -2.99
N ARG A 78 4.74 -8.58 -1.94
CA ARG A 78 3.59 -8.75 -1.03
C ARG A 78 2.25 -8.50 -1.72
N ASN A 79 2.18 -7.54 -2.64
CA ASN A 79 0.99 -7.31 -3.45
C ASN A 79 0.66 -8.53 -4.31
N ALA A 80 1.65 -9.16 -4.93
CA ALA A 80 1.47 -10.39 -5.71
C ALA A 80 0.94 -11.54 -4.85
N ASP A 81 1.43 -11.68 -3.61
CA ASP A 81 0.96 -12.71 -2.67
C ASP A 81 -0.50 -12.52 -2.22
N ILE A 82 -0.98 -11.27 -2.15
CA ILE A 82 -2.34 -10.94 -1.73
C ILE A 82 -3.35 -11.07 -2.89
N ILE A 83 -2.87 -11.07 -4.13
CA ILE A 83 -3.73 -11.12 -5.31
C ILE A 83 -4.43 -12.48 -5.38
N GLY A 84 -5.66 -12.48 -4.90
CA GLY A 84 -6.58 -13.59 -4.92
C GLY A 84 -8.02 -13.09 -4.98
N ASN A 85 -8.98 -14.00 -4.99
CA ASN A 85 -10.40 -13.66 -5.11
C ASN A 85 -10.86 -12.70 -4.01
N ALA A 86 -10.32 -12.80 -2.78
CA ALA A 86 -10.65 -11.89 -1.68
C ALA A 86 -10.31 -10.42 -2.00
N PHE A 87 -9.19 -10.18 -2.69
CA PHE A 87 -8.81 -8.83 -3.12
C PHE A 87 -9.81 -8.26 -4.14
N TRP A 88 -10.15 -9.05 -5.16
CA TRP A 88 -11.10 -8.64 -6.19
C TRP A 88 -12.49 -8.44 -5.62
N ASP A 89 -12.92 -9.30 -4.72
CA ASP A 89 -14.20 -9.20 -4.03
C ASP A 89 -14.37 -7.89 -3.25
N LEU A 90 -13.30 -7.39 -2.64
CA LEU A 90 -13.31 -6.10 -1.93
C LEU A 90 -13.44 -4.89 -2.87
N HIS A 91 -13.04 -5.04 -4.14
CA HIS A 91 -13.04 -3.96 -5.11
C HIS A 91 -14.18 -4.05 -6.12
N ALA A 92 -14.78 -5.23 -6.28
CA ALA A 92 -15.91 -5.40 -7.18
C ALA A 92 -17.13 -4.63 -6.67
N PRO A 93 -17.90 -3.96 -7.56
CA PRO A 93 -19.18 -3.40 -7.21
C PRO A 93 -20.16 -4.54 -6.95
N LYS A 94 -20.38 -4.91 -5.70
CA LYS A 94 -21.38 -5.91 -5.31
C LYS A 94 -22.70 -5.22 -5.01
N LEU A 95 -23.79 -5.81 -5.53
CA LEU A 95 -25.14 -5.29 -5.37
C LEU A 95 -25.66 -5.37 -3.93
N ASP A 96 -25.11 -6.29 -3.13
CA ASP A 96 -25.52 -6.50 -1.74
C ASP A 96 -24.34 -6.30 -0.79
N ARG A 97 -24.16 -5.06 -0.32
CA ARG A 97 -23.17 -4.69 0.69
C ARG A 97 -23.80 -4.66 2.06
N SER A 98 -23.24 -5.44 2.99
CA SER A 98 -23.60 -5.31 4.41
C SER A 98 -22.79 -4.19 5.06
N PRO A 99 -23.29 -3.56 6.15
CA PRO A 99 -22.53 -2.57 6.93
C PRO A 99 -21.14 -3.08 7.34
N ALA A 100 -21.03 -4.33 7.79
CA ALA A 100 -19.75 -4.95 8.15
C ALA A 100 -18.75 -5.04 6.97
N PHE A 101 -19.24 -5.22 5.74
CA PHE A 101 -18.39 -5.16 4.55
C PHE A 101 -17.85 -3.74 4.32
N ASP A 102 -18.72 -2.75 4.45
CA ASP A 102 -18.33 -1.35 4.27
C ASP A 102 -17.34 -0.91 5.34
N ASP A 103 -17.45 -1.40 6.57
CA ASP A 103 -16.49 -1.16 7.66
C ASP A 103 -15.10 -1.72 7.33
N VAL A 104 -15.01 -2.96 6.85
CA VAL A 104 -13.73 -3.57 6.42
C VAL A 104 -13.11 -2.79 5.26
N VAL A 105 -13.91 -2.38 4.28
CA VAL A 105 -13.43 -1.56 3.15
C VAL A 105 -12.96 -0.18 3.63
N ALA A 106 -13.68 0.45 4.55
CA ALA A 106 -13.31 1.74 5.12
C ALA A 106 -12.01 1.65 5.91
N LEU A 107 -11.88 0.65 6.79
CA LEU A 107 -10.66 0.40 7.57
C LEU A 107 -9.45 0.18 6.67
N ARG A 108 -9.59 -0.67 5.64
CA ARG A 108 -8.53 -0.93 4.67
C ARG A 108 -8.12 0.34 3.91
N ARG A 109 -9.09 1.15 3.46
CA ARG A 109 -8.81 2.43 2.78
C ARG A 109 -8.04 3.39 3.69
N MET A 110 -8.45 3.49 4.95
CA MET A 110 -7.79 4.34 5.94
C MET A 110 -6.36 3.86 6.22
N SER A 111 -6.18 2.57 6.48
CA SER A 111 -4.86 1.97 6.74
C SER A 111 -3.90 2.18 5.55
N ARG A 112 -4.37 1.91 4.32
CA ARG A 112 -3.58 2.14 3.11
C ARG A 112 -3.20 3.62 2.93
N ARG A 113 -4.16 4.54 3.11
CA ARG A 113 -3.91 5.98 3.01
C ARG A 113 -2.85 6.42 4.01
N ASN A 114 -2.97 6.01 5.27
CA ASN A 114 -2.02 6.35 6.32
C ASN A 114 -0.63 5.76 6.06
N GLY A 115 -0.55 4.51 5.62
CA GLY A 115 0.70 3.86 5.25
C GLY A 115 1.42 4.59 4.11
N VAL A 116 0.71 4.90 3.02
CA VAL A 116 1.28 5.62 1.87
C VAL A 116 1.78 7.02 2.28
N ARG A 117 0.98 7.77 3.03
CA ARG A 117 1.38 9.09 3.54
C ARG A 117 2.62 9.04 4.43
N HIS A 118 2.68 8.03 5.29
CA HIS A 118 3.85 7.82 6.13
C HIS A 118 5.10 7.57 5.29
N LEU A 119 5.04 6.67 4.32
CA LEU A 119 6.17 6.35 3.44
C LEU A 119 6.61 7.57 2.62
N ALA A 120 5.67 8.31 2.02
CA ALA A 120 5.97 9.54 1.29
C ALA A 120 6.62 10.60 2.19
N ALA A 121 6.15 10.73 3.45
CA ALA A 121 6.73 11.68 4.40
C ALA A 121 8.14 11.29 4.87
N VAL A 122 8.41 9.98 5.01
CA VAL A 122 9.76 9.47 5.32
C VAL A 122 10.71 9.81 4.16
N ALA A 123 10.33 9.43 2.93
CA ALA A 123 11.12 9.70 1.73
C ALA A 123 11.36 11.21 1.51
N TRP A 124 10.31 12.02 1.65
CA TRP A 124 10.39 13.47 1.49
C TRP A 124 11.43 14.11 2.42
N ARG A 125 11.37 13.77 3.72
CA ARG A 125 12.32 14.27 4.70
C ARG A 125 13.75 13.79 4.45
N ALA A 126 13.91 12.51 4.13
CA ALA A 126 15.21 11.92 3.82
C ALA A 126 15.86 12.56 2.57
N ALA A 127 15.06 12.95 1.58
CA ALA A 127 15.52 13.71 0.41
C ALA A 127 15.87 15.18 0.68
N GLY A 128 15.64 15.68 1.90
CA GLY A 128 15.86 17.07 2.27
C GLY A 128 14.67 18.00 1.99
N GLY A 129 13.50 17.44 1.70
CA GLY A 129 12.27 18.20 1.57
C GLY A 129 11.79 18.73 2.92
N GLN A 130 11.24 19.93 2.92
CA GLN A 130 10.78 20.63 4.13
C GLN A 130 9.27 20.85 4.11
N GLY A 131 8.67 20.92 5.30
CA GLY A 131 7.24 21.15 5.44
C GLY A 131 6.40 19.93 5.01
N HIS A 132 5.23 20.22 4.42
CA HIS A 132 4.31 19.18 3.97
C HIS A 132 4.79 18.50 2.69
N VAL A 133 4.51 17.21 2.60
CA VAL A 133 4.74 16.46 1.35
C VAL A 133 3.86 17.04 0.24
N PRO A 134 4.39 17.31 -0.95
CA PRO A 134 3.58 17.72 -2.09
C PRO A 134 2.52 16.66 -2.43
N SER A 135 1.29 17.11 -2.72
CA SER A 135 0.16 16.18 -2.96
C SER A 135 0.38 15.30 -4.18
N ASP A 136 1.03 15.79 -5.22
CA ASP A 136 1.41 15.02 -6.40
C ASP A 136 2.40 13.90 -6.07
N LEU A 137 3.32 14.13 -5.12
CA LEU A 137 4.22 13.10 -4.62
C LEU A 137 3.49 12.04 -3.79
N GLU A 138 2.57 12.43 -2.88
CA GLU A 138 1.73 11.45 -2.16
C GLU A 138 0.94 10.56 -3.12
N LEU A 139 0.35 11.17 -4.17
CA LEU A 139 -0.41 10.43 -5.19
C LEU A 139 0.49 9.53 -6.04
N ALA A 140 1.72 9.94 -6.32
CA ALA A 140 2.70 9.10 -7.02
C ALA A 140 3.03 7.84 -6.18
N PHE A 141 3.28 7.98 -4.88
CA PHE A 141 3.45 6.83 -3.99
C PHE A 141 2.20 5.95 -3.96
N ALA A 142 1.00 6.55 -3.87
CA ALA A 142 -0.25 5.81 -3.87
C ALA A 142 -0.48 5.00 -5.15
N LEU A 143 -0.15 5.57 -6.31
CA LEU A 143 -0.28 4.91 -7.60
C LEU A 143 0.72 3.78 -7.76
N ASN A 144 1.99 4.06 -7.49
CA ASN A 144 3.07 3.11 -7.71
C ASN A 144 3.04 1.94 -6.73
N PHE A 145 2.61 2.15 -5.48
CA PHE A 145 2.38 1.04 -4.51
C PHE A 145 0.98 0.43 -4.59
N SER A 146 0.31 0.55 -5.74
CA SER A 146 -1.01 -0.01 -5.94
C SER A 146 -0.96 -1.50 -6.30
N THR A 147 -1.79 -2.31 -5.63
CA THR A 147 -1.98 -3.71 -6.00
C THR A 147 -2.54 -3.86 -7.42
N PHE A 148 -3.36 -2.90 -7.88
CA PHE A 148 -3.85 -2.88 -9.28
C PHE A 148 -2.72 -2.66 -10.28
N ALA A 149 -1.77 -1.74 -9.99
CA ALA A 149 -0.61 -1.53 -10.84
C ALA A 149 0.27 -2.79 -10.89
N THR A 150 0.52 -3.43 -9.74
CA THR A 150 1.24 -4.72 -9.69
C THR A 150 0.58 -5.75 -10.60
N GLN A 151 -0.74 -5.92 -10.46
CA GLN A 151 -1.50 -6.91 -11.22
C GLN A 151 -1.47 -6.64 -12.72
N ALA A 152 -1.72 -5.40 -13.15
CA ALA A 152 -1.73 -5.04 -14.57
C ALA A 152 -0.36 -5.31 -15.20
N LEU A 153 0.74 -4.94 -14.53
CA LEU A 153 2.08 -5.17 -15.05
C LEU A 153 2.46 -6.66 -15.08
N MET A 154 1.97 -7.46 -14.13
CA MET A 154 2.18 -8.91 -14.14
C MET A 154 1.41 -9.62 -15.26
N ILE A 155 0.12 -9.25 -15.47
CA ILE A 155 -0.75 -9.95 -16.43
C ILE A 155 -0.55 -9.45 -17.85
N ASP A 156 -0.52 -8.11 -18.04
CA ASP A 156 -0.54 -7.52 -19.38
C ASP A 156 0.87 -7.39 -19.98
N PHE A 157 1.91 -7.39 -19.14
CA PHE A 157 3.28 -7.14 -19.55
C PHE A 157 4.28 -8.21 -19.07
N ASP A 158 3.82 -9.32 -18.50
CA ASP A 158 4.64 -10.45 -18.03
C ASP A 158 5.77 -10.05 -17.07
N GLN A 159 5.59 -8.96 -16.30
CA GLN A 159 6.60 -8.48 -15.38
C GLN A 159 6.58 -9.25 -14.06
N THR A 160 7.75 -9.57 -13.53
CA THR A 160 7.86 -10.12 -12.17
C THR A 160 7.68 -9.01 -11.12
N PRO A 161 7.23 -9.33 -9.89
CA PRO A 161 7.13 -8.35 -8.79
C PRO A 161 8.44 -7.60 -8.52
N ALA A 162 9.58 -8.27 -8.68
CA ALA A 162 10.90 -7.65 -8.53
C ALA A 162 11.17 -6.59 -9.61
N GLN A 163 10.90 -6.91 -10.88
CA GLN A 163 11.05 -5.95 -11.99
C GLN A 163 10.13 -4.74 -11.82
N ILE A 164 8.89 -4.96 -11.37
CA ILE A 164 7.94 -3.89 -11.07
C ILE A 164 8.46 -3.01 -9.92
N GLY A 165 9.04 -3.64 -8.89
CA GLY A 165 9.65 -2.94 -7.76
C GLY A 165 10.80 -2.04 -8.17
N LEU A 166 11.72 -2.53 -9.00
CA LEU A 166 12.84 -1.74 -9.54
C LEU A 166 12.35 -0.55 -10.36
N LEU A 167 11.40 -0.77 -11.28
CA LEU A 167 10.79 0.30 -12.07
C LEU A 167 10.10 1.34 -11.16
N THR A 168 9.38 0.89 -10.14
CA THR A 168 8.74 1.77 -9.16
C THR A 168 9.77 2.61 -8.41
N ALA A 169 10.90 2.02 -8.00
CA ALA A 169 11.98 2.73 -7.32
C ALA A 169 12.57 3.85 -8.19
N ASP A 170 12.86 3.55 -9.46
CA ASP A 170 13.37 4.54 -10.41
C ASP A 170 12.39 5.72 -10.59
N ILE A 171 11.11 5.43 -10.77
CA ILE A 171 10.07 6.45 -10.91
C ILE A 171 9.97 7.32 -9.66
N LEU A 172 9.90 6.72 -8.48
CA LEU A 172 9.75 7.45 -7.22
C LEU A 172 10.98 8.28 -6.89
N ASN A 173 12.19 7.76 -7.12
CA ASN A 173 13.44 8.52 -6.95
C ASN A 173 13.50 9.74 -7.88
N MET A 174 13.13 9.58 -9.15
CA MET A 174 13.06 10.67 -10.11
C MET A 174 12.07 11.75 -9.68
N LEU A 175 10.85 11.35 -9.29
CA LEU A 175 9.80 12.30 -8.86
C LEU A 175 10.17 13.01 -7.57
N LEU A 176 10.79 12.31 -6.63
CA LEU A 176 11.23 12.85 -5.35
C LEU A 176 12.31 13.93 -5.55
N ARG A 177 13.35 13.64 -6.34
CA ARG A 177 14.40 14.61 -6.68
C ARG A 177 13.80 15.86 -7.35
N ARG A 178 12.92 15.66 -8.33
CA ARG A 178 12.23 16.76 -9.00
C ARG A 178 11.38 17.62 -8.04
N ALA A 179 10.71 17.02 -7.07
CA ALA A 179 9.91 17.74 -6.08
C ALA A 179 10.79 18.58 -5.13
N VAL A 180 11.93 18.04 -4.69
CA VAL A 180 12.91 18.77 -3.87
C VAL A 180 13.52 19.94 -4.65
N ASP A 181 13.88 19.73 -5.91
CA ASP A 181 14.46 20.78 -6.76
C ASP A 181 13.46 21.93 -6.98
N ARG A 182 12.18 21.62 -7.21
CA ARG A 182 11.12 22.64 -7.28
C ARG A 182 11.01 23.45 -6.01
N GLN A 183 11.09 22.82 -4.84
CA GLN A 183 11.03 23.51 -3.55
C GLN A 183 12.23 24.47 -3.38
N ARG A 184 13.44 24.01 -3.73
CA ARG A 184 14.64 24.81 -3.64
C ARG A 184 14.62 26.02 -4.59
N GLY A 185 14.12 25.83 -5.81
CA GLY A 185 13.96 26.91 -6.80
C GLY A 185 13.00 27.98 -6.31
N ALA A 186 11.84 27.60 -5.77
CA ALA A 186 10.87 28.54 -5.21
C ALA A 186 11.42 29.34 -4.01
N ALA A 187 12.19 28.70 -3.12
CA ALA A 187 12.83 29.41 -1.98
C ALA A 187 13.92 30.37 -2.43
N GLY A 188 14.62 30.12 -3.53
CA GLY A 188 15.62 31.01 -4.12
C GLY A 188 15.02 32.28 -4.73
N GLU A 189 13.86 32.18 -5.35
CA GLU A 189 13.16 33.33 -5.96
C GLU A 189 12.58 34.29 -4.91
N GLU A 190 12.07 33.79 -3.78
CA GLU A 190 11.58 34.61 -2.67
C GLU A 190 12.71 35.45 -2.02
N THR A 191 13.93 34.92 -1.99
CA THR A 191 15.08 35.61 -1.38
C THR A 191 15.59 36.76 -2.24
N ILE A 192 15.45 36.70 -3.55
CA ILE A 192 15.89 37.74 -4.49
C ILE A 192 14.88 38.91 -4.57
N GLY A 193 13.58 38.63 -4.34
CA GLY A 193 12.52 39.65 -4.42
C GLY A 193 12.49 40.65 -3.27
N VAL A 194 13.12 40.39 -2.12
CA VAL A 194 13.09 41.22 -0.92
C VAL A 194 14.28 42.25 -0.86
N GLY A 195 15.28 42.11 -1.74
CA GLY A 195 16.50 42.97 -1.73
C GLY A 195 16.43 44.23 -2.59
N GLY A 196 15.31 44.54 -3.26
CA GLY A 196 15.22 45.62 -4.26
C GLY A 196 14.45 46.88 -3.87
N GLY A 197 14.14 47.13 -2.61
CA GLY A 197 13.30 48.27 -2.17
C GLY A 197 13.90 49.11 -1.08
N GLY A 198 15.06 49.78 -1.34
CA GLY A 198 15.65 50.68 -0.36
C GLY A 198 16.69 51.61 -0.95
N GLY A 199 16.25 52.62 -1.67
CA GLY A 199 17.14 53.64 -2.18
C GLY A 199 16.41 54.76 -2.89
N GLU A 200 15.78 55.66 -2.13
CA GLU A 200 15.65 57.09 -2.47
C GLU A 200 15.40 57.88 -1.18
#